data_98eebca3b383851a6936fe16925c95d2
#
_entry.id   98eebca3b383851a6936fe16925c95d2
#
_cell.length_a   1.000
_cell.length_b   1.000
_cell.length_c   1.000
_cell.angle_alpha   90.00
_cell.angle_beta   90.00
_cell.angle_gamma   90.00
#
_symmetry.space_group_name_H-M   'P 1'
#
loop_
_entity.id
_entity.type
_entity.pdbx_description
1 polymer ?
#
loop_
_entity_poly.entity_id
_entity_poly.type
_entity_poly.pdbx_seq_one_letter_code
_entity_poly.pdbx_strand_id
1 'polypeptide(L)'
;MTSHILEAFNQTKKEKRPALLTYTVAGDNTKKRSLDIIKAIAQNADIIELGFPHNTPIADGGQIQESSHRALKNGIKLKDVFNIVKDFKKSKYAKPLILMGYFNLILQYGPVNFL
;
A
#
# COMPACT_ATOMS: atom_id res chain seq x y z
N MET A 1 11.71 4.00 -20.18
CA MET A 1 11.03 4.73 -19.11
C MET A 1 11.64 4.33 -17.77
N THR A 2 12.12 5.28 -17.00
CA THR A 2 12.69 4.99 -15.68
C THR A 2 11.56 4.72 -14.69
N SER A 3 11.66 3.63 -13.93
CA SER A 3 10.70 3.33 -12.88
C SER A 3 10.83 4.34 -11.73
N HIS A 4 9.71 4.83 -11.21
CA HIS A 4 9.70 5.70 -10.03
C HIS A 4 10.37 5.05 -8.81
N ILE A 5 10.31 3.72 -8.71
CA ILE A 5 11.01 2.95 -7.68
C ILE A 5 12.52 3.08 -7.84
N LEU A 6 13.01 2.94 -9.08
CA LEU A 6 14.44 3.10 -9.37
C LEU A 6 14.91 4.53 -9.07
N GLU A 7 14.10 5.53 -9.39
CA GLU A 7 14.37 6.93 -9.05
C GLU A 7 14.52 7.13 -7.55
N ALA A 8 13.63 6.54 -6.74
CA ALA A 8 13.71 6.60 -5.29
C ALA A 8 15.02 5.99 -4.76
N PHE A 9 15.41 4.82 -5.24
CA PHE A 9 16.69 4.20 -4.86
C PHE A 9 17.91 5.02 -5.31
N ASN A 10 17.87 5.57 -6.50
CA ASN A 10 18.96 6.43 -6.99
C ASN A 10 19.10 7.70 -6.14
N GLN A 11 17.98 8.28 -5.69
CA GLN A 11 18.00 9.45 -4.83
C GLN A 11 18.62 9.13 -3.47
N THR A 12 18.19 8.04 -2.81
CA THR A 12 18.73 7.64 -1.52
C THR A 12 20.22 7.29 -1.60
N LYS A 13 20.65 6.69 -2.73
CA LYS A 13 22.07 6.42 -2.99
C LYS A 13 22.90 7.71 -3.09
N LYS A 14 22.38 8.74 -3.76
CA LYS A 14 23.03 10.06 -3.81
C LYS A 14 23.13 10.69 -2.41
N GLU A 15 22.12 10.50 -1.59
CA GLU A 15 22.08 10.96 -0.20
C GLU A 15 22.90 10.08 0.77
N LYS A 16 23.52 9.02 0.27
CA LYS A 16 24.34 8.06 1.04
C LYS A 16 23.59 7.44 2.25
N ARG A 17 22.33 7.14 2.07
CA ARG A 17 21.48 6.50 3.08
C ARG A 17 20.65 5.35 2.47
N PRO A 18 20.20 4.39 3.28
CA PRO A 18 19.26 3.36 2.81
C PRO A 18 17.89 3.97 2.48
N ALA A 19 17.16 3.30 1.59
CA ALA A 19 15.77 3.64 1.33
C ALA A 19 14.85 3.11 2.44
N LEU A 20 13.89 3.93 2.86
CA LEU A 20 12.87 3.53 3.81
C LEU A 20 11.60 3.10 3.06
N LEU A 21 11.29 1.80 3.15
CA LEU A 21 10.00 1.23 2.75
C LEU A 21 9.14 1.08 3.99
N THR A 22 7.89 1.50 3.89
CA THR A 22 6.91 1.35 4.98
C THR A 22 5.69 0.59 4.50
N TYR A 23 5.21 -0.32 5.33
CA TYR A 23 4.02 -1.13 5.07
C TYR A 23 2.85 -0.67 5.92
N THR A 24 1.66 -0.61 5.33
CA THR A 24 0.40 -0.44 6.04
C THR A 24 -0.73 -1.15 5.30
N VAL A 25 -1.75 -1.58 6.03
CA VAL A 25 -2.92 -2.24 5.44
C VAL A 25 -3.94 -1.21 4.98
N ALA A 26 -4.38 -1.33 3.73
CA ALA A 26 -5.40 -0.46 3.17
C ALA A 26 -6.75 -0.64 3.89
N GLY A 27 -7.36 0.47 4.28
CA GLY A 27 -8.69 0.48 4.89
C GLY A 27 -8.73 0.14 6.37
N ASP A 28 -7.60 -0.02 7.04
CA ASP A 28 -7.58 -0.19 8.49
C ASP A 28 -8.23 1.03 9.14
N ASN A 29 -9.28 0.78 9.90
CA ASN A 29 -10.25 1.68 10.49
C ASN A 29 -11.24 2.27 9.46
N THR A 30 -10.83 3.16 8.56
CA THR A 30 -11.66 3.70 7.47
C THR A 30 -10.84 3.94 6.21
N LYS A 31 -11.52 4.03 5.04
CA LYS A 31 -10.87 4.34 3.77
C LYS A 31 -10.19 5.71 3.79
N LYS A 32 -10.89 6.72 4.35
CA LYS A 32 -10.34 8.08 4.49
C LYS A 32 -9.10 8.09 5.39
N ARG A 33 -9.19 7.45 6.54
CA ARG A 33 -8.06 7.38 7.48
C ARG A 33 -6.87 6.66 6.89
N SER A 34 -7.10 5.60 6.12
CA SER A 34 -6.04 4.90 5.40
C SER A 34 -5.30 5.83 4.44
N LEU A 35 -6.02 6.65 3.67
CA LEU A 35 -5.42 7.65 2.80
C LEU A 35 -4.61 8.69 3.58
N ASP A 36 -5.14 9.18 4.69
CA ASP A 36 -4.45 10.15 5.54
C ASP A 36 -3.17 9.55 6.15
N ILE A 37 -3.21 8.28 6.56
CA ILE A 37 -2.04 7.55 7.07
C ILE A 37 -0.94 7.46 6.01
N ILE A 38 -1.24 7.02 4.81
CA ILE A 38 -0.20 6.90 3.77
C ILE A 38 0.36 8.26 3.35
N LYS A 39 -0.44 9.31 3.35
CA LYS A 39 0.06 10.69 3.13
C LYS A 39 1.02 11.14 4.25
N ALA A 40 0.70 10.82 5.49
CA ALA A 40 1.56 11.16 6.63
C ALA A 40 2.89 10.38 6.56
N ILE A 41 2.83 9.08 6.32
CA ILE A 41 4.00 8.22 6.18
C ILE A 41 4.88 8.67 5.01
N ALA A 42 4.28 9.04 3.88
CA ALA A 42 4.98 9.45 2.67
C ALA A 42 5.89 10.67 2.85
N GLN A 43 5.67 11.48 3.88
CA GLN A 43 6.53 12.62 4.16
C GLN A 43 7.95 12.21 4.55
N ASN A 44 8.12 11.00 5.09
CA ASN A 44 9.41 10.49 5.56
C ASN A 44 9.84 9.17 4.90
N ALA A 45 8.94 8.47 4.23
CA ALA A 45 9.24 7.25 3.50
C ALA A 45 9.65 7.54 2.05
N ASP A 46 10.48 6.69 1.49
CA ASP A 46 10.88 6.75 0.08
C ASP A 46 9.93 5.97 -0.82
N ILE A 47 9.42 4.86 -0.31
CA ILE A 47 8.49 3.97 -1.01
C ILE A 47 7.41 3.54 -0.03
N ILE A 48 6.16 3.54 -0.48
CA ILE A 48 5.02 3.05 0.29
C ILE A 48 4.67 1.64 -0.19
N GLU A 49 4.54 0.72 0.73
CA GLU A 49 4.01 -0.61 0.49
C GLU A 49 2.61 -0.69 1.12
N LEU A 50 1.59 -0.85 0.28
CA LEU A 50 0.19 -0.85 0.70
C LEU A 50 -0.37 -2.26 0.55
N GLY A 51 -0.76 -2.86 1.67
CA GLY A 51 -1.37 -4.19 1.70
C GLY A 51 -2.86 -4.13 1.38
N PHE A 52 -3.34 -5.01 0.48
CA PHE A 52 -4.77 -5.26 0.36
C PHE A 52 -5.15 -6.44 1.27
N PRO A 53 -6.10 -6.23 2.21
CA PRO A 53 -6.35 -7.19 3.28
C PRO A 53 -6.98 -8.49 2.79
N HIS A 54 -6.63 -9.60 3.44
CA HIS A 54 -7.17 -10.93 3.22
C HIS A 54 -7.76 -11.49 4.52
N ASN A 55 -8.82 -12.28 4.43
CA ASN A 55 -9.49 -12.87 5.60
C ASN A 55 -8.70 -14.01 6.25
N THR A 56 -7.74 -14.59 5.54
CA THR A 56 -6.89 -15.69 6.03
C THR A 56 -5.41 -15.37 5.80
N PRO A 57 -4.86 -14.33 6.47
CA PRO A 57 -3.50 -13.84 6.21
C PRO A 57 -2.45 -14.69 6.96
N ILE A 58 -2.33 -15.96 6.61
CA ILE A 58 -1.52 -16.96 7.32
C ILE A 58 -0.01 -16.67 7.31
N ALA A 59 0.48 -15.89 6.36
CA ALA A 59 1.89 -15.52 6.28
C ALA A 59 2.22 -14.25 7.07
N ASP A 60 1.23 -13.56 7.62
CA ASP A 60 1.39 -12.32 8.35
C ASP A 60 1.47 -12.56 9.86
N GLY A 61 2.19 -11.68 10.57
CA GLY A 61 2.20 -11.66 12.03
C GLY A 61 0.89 -11.10 12.62
N GLY A 62 0.72 -11.25 13.94
CA GLY A 62 -0.52 -10.92 14.64
C GLY A 62 -1.00 -9.49 14.42
N GLN A 63 -0.11 -8.52 14.41
CA GLN A 63 -0.47 -7.11 14.22
C GLN A 63 -1.06 -6.84 12.82
N ILE A 64 -0.47 -7.43 11.80
CA ILE A 64 -0.98 -7.29 10.43
C ILE A 64 -2.28 -8.08 10.25
N GLN A 65 -2.42 -9.25 10.88
CA GLN A 65 -3.67 -10.00 10.89
C GLN A 65 -4.81 -9.18 11.52
N GLU A 66 -4.56 -8.54 12.65
CA GLU A 66 -5.56 -7.68 13.30
C GLU A 66 -5.92 -6.46 12.45
N SER A 67 -4.94 -5.83 11.84
CA SER A 67 -5.14 -4.70 10.93
C SER A 67 -5.99 -5.10 9.72
N SER A 68 -5.69 -6.23 9.10
CA SER A 68 -6.47 -6.80 7.99
C SER A 68 -7.91 -7.10 8.43
N HIS A 69 -8.09 -7.68 9.61
CA HIS A 69 -9.41 -7.97 10.16
C HIS A 69 -10.24 -6.70 10.35
N ARG A 70 -9.65 -5.64 10.93
CA ARG A 70 -10.33 -4.34 11.09
C ARG A 70 -10.74 -3.75 9.74
N ALA A 71 -9.84 -3.81 8.76
CA ALA A 71 -10.11 -3.30 7.42
C ALA A 71 -11.29 -4.04 6.75
N LEU A 72 -11.28 -5.37 6.80
CA LEU A 72 -12.36 -6.20 6.24
C LEU A 72 -13.69 -5.99 6.98
N LYS A 73 -13.65 -5.87 8.30
CA LYS A 73 -14.84 -5.56 9.11
C LYS A 73 -15.46 -4.23 8.73
N ASN A 74 -14.65 -3.26 8.32
CA ASN A 74 -15.10 -1.96 7.82
C ASN A 74 -15.48 -1.97 6.33
N GLY A 75 -15.50 -3.14 5.71
CA GLY A 75 -16.03 -3.34 4.37
C GLY A 75 -15.09 -2.94 3.23
N ILE A 76 -13.78 -2.87 3.46
CA ILE A 76 -12.81 -2.61 2.40
C ILE A 76 -12.86 -3.70 1.31
N LYS A 77 -12.83 -3.27 0.07
CA LYS A 77 -12.74 -4.14 -1.10
C LYS A 77 -11.55 -3.74 -1.95
N LEU A 78 -11.09 -4.62 -2.84
CA LEU A 78 -9.95 -4.33 -3.70
C LEU A 78 -10.15 -3.07 -4.55
N LYS A 79 -11.37 -2.82 -5.02
CA LYS A 79 -11.73 -1.58 -5.71
C LYS A 79 -11.47 -0.34 -4.85
N ASP A 80 -11.72 -0.41 -3.56
CA ASP A 80 -11.47 0.70 -2.64
C ASP A 80 -9.97 0.93 -2.46
N VAL A 81 -9.18 -0.13 -2.46
CA VAL A 81 -7.71 -0.04 -2.42
C VAL A 81 -7.21 0.72 -3.65
N PHE A 82 -7.71 0.40 -4.84
CA PHE A 82 -7.35 1.14 -6.07
C PHE A 82 -7.76 2.62 -6.00
N ASN A 83 -8.91 2.92 -5.42
CA ASN A 83 -9.34 4.31 -5.23
C ASN A 83 -8.41 5.06 -4.26
N ILE A 84 -7.99 4.42 -3.16
CA ILE A 84 -7.01 4.99 -2.23
C ILE A 84 -5.69 5.28 -2.95
N VAL A 85 -5.19 4.35 -3.74
CA VAL A 85 -3.96 4.53 -4.54
C VAL A 85 -4.11 5.69 -5.51
N LYS A 86 -5.23 5.75 -6.23
CA LYS A 86 -5.53 6.81 -7.19
C LYS A 86 -5.53 8.19 -6.54
N ASP A 87 -6.18 8.32 -5.40
CA ASP A 87 -6.25 9.58 -4.65
C ASP A 87 -4.88 9.96 -4.07
N PHE A 88 -4.14 8.98 -3.55
CA PHE A 88 -2.78 9.20 -3.08
C PHE A 88 -1.85 9.69 -4.20
N LYS A 89 -1.91 9.08 -5.36
CA LYS A 89 -1.08 9.46 -6.53
C LYS A 89 -1.37 10.86 -7.04
N LYS A 90 -2.57 11.39 -6.82
CA LYS A 90 -2.92 12.77 -7.14
C LYS A 90 -2.52 13.78 -6.07
N SER A 91 -2.17 13.34 -4.88
CA SER A 91 -1.79 14.22 -3.79
C SER A 91 -0.38 14.78 -3.97
N LYS A 92 -0.10 15.89 -3.29
CA LYS A 92 1.26 16.47 -3.23
C LYS A 92 2.26 15.59 -2.48
N TYR A 93 1.77 14.57 -1.78
CA TYR A 93 2.59 13.62 -1.00
C TYR A 93 2.93 12.34 -1.78
N ALA A 94 2.53 12.27 -3.06
CA ALA A 94 2.73 11.08 -3.87
C ALA A 94 4.18 10.59 -3.86
N LYS A 95 4.34 9.29 -3.59
CA LYS A 95 5.59 8.55 -3.60
C LYS A 95 5.39 7.27 -4.44
N PRO A 96 6.46 6.61 -4.86
CA PRO A 96 6.34 5.27 -5.42
C PRO A 96 5.57 4.37 -4.46
N LEU A 97 4.62 3.60 -4.99
CA LEU A 97 3.77 2.74 -4.19
C LEU A 97 3.74 1.35 -4.79
N ILE A 98 3.88 0.36 -3.92
CA ILE A 98 3.80 -1.07 -4.25
C ILE A 98 2.57 -1.64 -3.57
N LEU A 99 1.79 -2.43 -4.28
CA LEU A 99 0.70 -3.22 -3.69
C LEU A 99 1.22 -4.58 -3.26
N MET A 100 0.86 -5.00 -2.07
CA MET A 100 1.18 -6.31 -1.54
C MET A 100 -0.08 -7.02 -1.06
N GLY A 101 -0.16 -8.32 -1.34
CA GLY A 101 -1.28 -9.13 -0.87
C GLY A 101 -1.23 -10.55 -1.37
N TYR A 102 -2.26 -11.32 -1.02
CA TYR A 102 -2.36 -12.71 -1.41
C TYR A 102 -2.90 -12.86 -2.83
N PHE A 103 -2.31 -13.75 -3.58
CA PHE A 103 -2.63 -13.97 -4.99
C PHE A 103 -4.09 -14.39 -5.23
N ASN A 104 -4.73 -15.01 -4.25
CA ASN A 104 -6.14 -15.37 -4.31
C ASN A 104 -7.05 -14.20 -4.70
N LEU A 105 -6.80 -13.01 -4.14
CA LEU A 105 -7.58 -11.82 -4.42
C LEU A 105 -7.33 -11.30 -5.84
N ILE A 106 -6.10 -11.37 -6.31
CA ILE A 106 -5.74 -11.02 -7.68
C ILE A 106 -6.43 -11.98 -8.65
N LEU A 107 -6.42 -13.28 -8.34
CA LEU A 107 -7.05 -14.30 -9.17
C LEU A 107 -8.56 -14.09 -9.26
N GLN A 108 -9.23 -13.79 -8.14
CA GLN A 108 -10.67 -13.50 -8.11
C GLN A 108 -11.04 -12.24 -8.88
N TYR A 109 -10.23 -11.19 -8.77
CA TYR A 109 -10.45 -9.93 -9.47
C TYR A 109 -10.21 -10.05 -10.98
N GLY A 110 -9.39 -11.02 -11.38
CA GLY A 110 -8.91 -11.24 -12.72
C GLY A 110 -7.53 -10.61 -12.93
N PRO A 111 -6.48 -11.40 -13.18
CA PRO A 111 -5.11 -10.90 -13.29
C PRO A 111 -4.94 -9.80 -14.34
N VAL A 112 -5.63 -9.91 -15.48
CA VAL A 112 -5.60 -8.91 -16.55
C VAL A 112 -6.25 -7.59 -16.12
N ASN A 113 -7.31 -7.66 -15.32
CA ASN A 113 -8.00 -6.47 -14.81
C ASN A 113 -7.24 -5.81 -13.66
N PHE A 114 -6.36 -6.56 -12.99
CA PHE A 114 -5.53 -6.06 -11.89
C PHE A 114 -4.36 -5.22 -12.40
N LEU A 115 -3.78 -5.60 -13.53
CA LEU A 115 -2.65 -4.92 -14.17
C LEU A 115 -3.09 -3.64 -14.91
#